data_daf6041b3c338220322d7938ab4d2015
#
_entry.id   daf6041b3c338220322d7938ab4d2015
#
_cell.length_a   1.000
_cell.length_b   1.000
_cell.length_c   1.000
_cell.angle_alpha   90.00
_cell.angle_beta   90.00
_cell.angle_gamma   90.00
#
_symmetry.space_group_name_H-M   'P 1'
#
loop_
_entity.id
_entity.type
_entity.pdbx_description
1 polymer ?
#
loop_
_entity_poly.entity_id
_entity_poly.type
_entity_poly.pdbx_seq_one_letter_code
_entity_poly.pdbx_strand_id
1 'polypeptide(L)'
;MNKYTFTVLGSGGIELLDVESREQIYIEKDHKKYDWLLGNTGRVITISGTRWNSSKDYNNYYGVIDQKTMSAQANASVNTPIEVQLTKLEDLNIDDSLFTPMQTGTIFDKFMSADGGILPASNIMAAGAPGVGKTTVLLEMVSKLHAQGKRVLFISAEMNEMDMSRYLRRFPNWATLPILFLNNYDQHADKVVEQTLMQGWDLVLTDSYTEVNDTIKDHTGWSRGKTEKWFLNLMTQHNKGLAKKFTTFLTILQLSKGGQFVGSNKLKHMTSAMLMLDWDGRENSGHRYMEFSKNRMGDVGKKLYFNLQGGVTFDTNRYTRDLFNDELLEQENQALEGEANRFDQIFGLAAEGVADQEAETL
;
A
#
# COMPACT_ATOMS: atom_id res chain seq x y z
N MET A 1 -1.64 1.67 -41.58
CA MET A 1 -1.78 3.05 -41.07
C MET A 1 -2.00 2.94 -39.58
N ASN A 2 -1.06 3.46 -38.79
CA ASN A 2 -1.14 3.36 -37.34
C ASN A 2 -2.05 4.47 -36.80
N LYS A 3 -2.86 4.12 -35.81
CA LYS A 3 -3.77 5.05 -35.14
C LYS A 3 -3.16 5.44 -33.79
N TYR A 4 -3.14 6.73 -33.50
CA TYR A 4 -2.58 7.27 -32.28
C TYR A 4 -3.61 8.09 -31.50
N THR A 5 -3.65 7.87 -30.21
CA THR A 5 -4.21 8.82 -29.24
C THR A 5 -3.07 9.69 -28.71
N PHE A 6 -3.36 10.89 -28.24
CA PHE A 6 -2.30 11.73 -27.71
C PHE A 6 -2.73 12.57 -26.50
N THR A 7 -1.74 12.88 -25.68
CA THR A 7 -1.88 13.66 -24.46
C THR A 7 -0.89 14.82 -24.47
N VAL A 8 -1.35 16.02 -24.13
CA VAL A 8 -0.47 17.16 -23.90
C VAL A 8 0.10 17.05 -22.50
N LEU A 9 1.42 17.02 -22.39
CA LEU A 9 2.12 16.91 -21.11
C LEU A 9 2.26 18.28 -20.43
N GLY A 10 2.35 18.28 -19.10
CA GLY A 10 2.57 19.50 -18.31
C GLY A 10 3.86 20.25 -18.66
N SER A 11 4.87 19.59 -19.24
CA SER A 11 6.07 20.19 -19.83
C SER A 11 5.80 20.93 -21.13
N GLY A 12 4.60 20.73 -21.71
CA GLY A 12 4.17 21.28 -22.97
C GLY A 12 4.59 20.44 -24.17
N GLY A 13 5.15 19.23 -24.01
CA GLY A 13 5.32 18.24 -25.08
C GLY A 13 4.03 17.46 -25.34
N ILE A 14 3.97 16.74 -26.47
CA ILE A 14 2.85 15.88 -26.83
C ILE A 14 3.34 14.43 -26.84
N GLU A 15 2.65 13.56 -26.11
CA GLU A 15 2.87 12.12 -26.14
C GLU A 15 1.83 11.47 -27.05
N LEU A 16 2.29 10.78 -28.10
CA LEU A 16 1.45 9.95 -28.97
C LEU A 16 1.53 8.50 -28.50
N LEU A 17 0.38 7.86 -28.35
CA LEU A 17 0.26 6.45 -28.02
C LEU A 17 -0.39 5.69 -29.17
N ASP A 18 0.32 4.73 -29.75
CA ASP A 18 -0.24 3.83 -30.76
C ASP A 18 -1.35 2.97 -30.12
N VAL A 19 -2.51 2.92 -30.77
CA VAL A 19 -3.69 2.24 -30.21
C VAL A 19 -3.52 0.72 -30.17
N GLU A 20 -2.77 0.15 -31.09
CA GLU A 20 -2.58 -1.30 -31.24
C GLU A 20 -1.30 -1.79 -30.56
N SER A 21 -0.14 -1.19 -30.91
CA SER A 21 1.16 -1.63 -30.38
C SER A 21 1.48 -1.09 -28.99
N ARG A 22 0.77 -0.05 -28.55
CA ARG A 22 1.06 0.68 -27.29
C ARG A 22 2.41 1.38 -27.28
N GLU A 23 3.05 1.53 -28.41
CA GLU A 23 4.29 2.27 -28.56
C GLU A 23 4.05 3.77 -28.29
N GLN A 24 4.97 4.39 -27.55
CA GLN A 24 4.88 5.80 -27.17
C GLN A 24 5.87 6.62 -28.00
N ILE A 25 5.39 7.75 -28.50
CA ILE A 25 6.15 8.70 -29.30
C ILE A 25 6.05 10.08 -28.66
N TYR A 26 7.17 10.72 -28.44
CA TYR A 26 7.22 12.06 -27.87
C TYR A 26 7.47 13.10 -28.95
N ILE A 27 6.68 14.19 -28.94
CA ILE A 27 6.78 15.33 -29.87
C ILE A 27 7.08 16.60 -29.07
N GLU A 28 8.20 17.23 -29.37
CA GLU A 28 8.60 18.51 -28.75
C GLU A 28 7.88 19.71 -29.37
N LYS A 29 7.91 20.85 -28.67
CA LYS A 29 7.24 22.10 -29.10
C LYS A 29 7.78 22.67 -30.41
N ASP A 30 9.03 22.45 -30.73
CA ASP A 30 9.68 22.90 -31.97
C ASP A 30 9.40 22.02 -33.19
N HIS A 31 8.68 20.91 -32.99
CA HIS A 31 8.32 20.02 -34.08
C HIS A 31 7.34 20.71 -35.06
N LYS A 32 7.62 20.62 -36.37
CA LYS A 32 6.83 21.28 -37.43
C LYS A 32 5.33 21.00 -37.43
N LYS A 33 4.89 19.95 -36.76
CA LYS A 33 3.47 19.54 -36.67
C LYS A 33 2.89 19.73 -35.28
N TYR A 34 3.62 20.34 -34.37
CA TYR A 34 3.19 20.55 -32.99
C TYR A 34 1.85 21.29 -32.92
N ASP A 35 1.72 22.43 -33.57
CA ASP A 35 0.50 23.25 -33.56
C ASP A 35 -0.70 22.51 -34.17
N TRP A 36 -0.44 21.73 -35.25
CA TRP A 36 -1.49 20.93 -35.85
C TRP A 36 -1.97 19.83 -34.87
N LEU A 37 -1.06 19.13 -34.20
CA LEU A 37 -1.40 18.16 -33.17
C LEU A 37 -2.18 18.81 -32.03
N LEU A 38 -1.71 19.96 -31.53
CA LEU A 38 -2.37 20.69 -30.47
C LEU A 38 -3.81 21.07 -30.83
N GLY A 39 -4.04 21.51 -32.08
CA GLY A 39 -5.38 21.82 -32.58
C GLY A 39 -6.31 20.60 -32.79
N ASN A 40 -5.77 19.38 -32.70
CA ASN A 40 -6.53 18.12 -32.80
C ASN A 40 -6.59 17.33 -31.50
N THR A 41 -6.39 17.98 -30.37
CA THR A 41 -6.49 17.35 -29.05
C THR A 41 -7.86 16.68 -28.86
N GLY A 42 -7.86 15.46 -28.31
CA GLY A 42 -9.07 14.67 -28.12
C GLY A 42 -9.55 13.89 -29.36
N ARG A 43 -8.76 13.84 -30.41
CA ARG A 43 -9.06 13.06 -31.63
C ARG A 43 -8.07 11.91 -31.77
N VAL A 44 -8.50 10.84 -32.42
CA VAL A 44 -7.60 9.79 -32.90
C VAL A 44 -6.99 10.23 -34.21
N ILE A 45 -5.67 10.30 -34.28
CA ILE A 45 -4.95 10.65 -35.52
C ILE A 45 -4.41 9.40 -36.20
N THR A 46 -4.45 9.38 -37.53
CA THR A 46 -3.86 8.32 -38.34
C THR A 46 -2.60 8.85 -39.01
N ILE A 47 -1.50 8.13 -38.82
CA ILE A 47 -0.22 8.47 -39.44
C ILE A 47 0.18 7.34 -40.39
N SER A 48 0.44 7.64 -41.65
CA SER A 48 0.97 6.68 -42.61
C SER A 48 2.43 7.02 -42.92
N GLY A 49 3.30 6.12 -42.54
CA GLY A 49 4.73 6.25 -42.78
C GLY A 49 5.44 7.19 -41.80
N THR A 50 6.04 6.61 -40.79
CA THR A 50 6.97 7.27 -39.89
C THR A 50 8.38 6.96 -40.32
N ARG A 51 9.15 7.96 -40.73
CA ARG A 51 10.60 7.86 -40.81
C ARG A 51 11.17 8.38 -39.49
N TRP A 52 11.77 7.47 -38.75
CA TRP A 52 12.43 7.76 -37.48
C TRP A 52 13.86 8.25 -37.76
N ASN A 53 14.22 9.44 -37.34
CA ASN A 53 15.61 9.82 -37.16
C ASN A 53 15.97 9.57 -35.69
N SER A 54 16.76 8.54 -35.44
CA SER A 54 17.40 8.30 -34.18
C SER A 54 18.51 9.33 -33.97
N SER A 55 18.22 10.46 -33.32
CA SER A 55 19.27 11.21 -32.65
C SER A 55 19.57 10.53 -31.32
N LYS A 56 20.85 10.58 -30.91
CA LYS A 56 21.41 9.79 -29.78
C LYS A 56 20.90 10.14 -28.39
N ASP A 57 19.85 10.97 -28.26
CA ASP A 57 19.23 11.31 -26.98
C ASP A 57 17.98 10.44 -26.76
N TYR A 58 18.05 9.65 -25.75
CA TYR A 58 17.30 8.46 -25.41
C TYR A 58 15.76 8.58 -25.31
N ASN A 59 15.13 9.71 -25.59
CA ASN A 59 13.66 9.87 -25.47
C ASN A 59 13.00 10.72 -26.57
N ASN A 60 13.72 11.22 -27.57
CA ASN A 60 13.16 12.09 -28.59
C ASN A 60 13.10 11.37 -29.92
N TYR A 61 11.95 10.80 -30.24
CA TYR A 61 11.67 10.30 -31.59
C TYR A 61 11.21 11.48 -32.45
N TYR A 62 12.09 11.97 -33.33
CA TYR A 62 11.73 12.88 -34.42
C TYR A 62 11.18 12.08 -35.57
N GLY A 63 9.88 11.79 -35.56
CA GLY A 63 9.22 11.21 -36.73
C GLY A 63 8.91 12.27 -37.76
N VAL A 64 9.22 12.03 -39.03
CA VAL A 64 8.67 12.84 -40.13
C VAL A 64 7.22 12.42 -40.32
N ILE A 65 6.30 13.24 -39.77
CA ILE A 65 4.88 13.04 -39.96
C ILE A 65 4.51 13.66 -41.30
N ASP A 66 4.17 12.81 -42.29
CA ASP A 66 3.76 13.29 -43.62
C ASP A 66 2.31 13.82 -43.56
N GLN A 67 2.18 15.12 -43.84
CA GLN A 67 0.90 15.82 -43.71
C GLN A 67 -0.18 15.35 -44.70
N LYS A 68 0.23 14.76 -45.85
CA LYS A 68 -0.71 14.29 -46.86
C LYS A 68 -1.50 13.05 -46.44
N THR A 69 -1.08 12.38 -45.39
CA THR A 69 -1.65 11.13 -44.91
C THR A 69 -2.20 11.21 -43.48
N MET A 70 -2.22 12.41 -42.90
CA MET A 70 -2.82 12.63 -41.58
C MET A 70 -4.32 12.90 -41.72
N SER A 71 -5.12 12.06 -41.12
CA SER A 71 -6.55 12.30 -40.92
C SER A 71 -6.86 12.31 -39.42
N ALA A 72 -7.56 13.33 -38.97
CA ALA A 72 -8.09 13.38 -37.61
C ALA A 72 -9.55 12.97 -37.66
N GLN A 73 -9.87 11.86 -37.02
CA GLN A 73 -11.25 11.44 -36.79
C GLN A 73 -11.70 11.95 -35.43
N ALA A 74 -12.88 12.55 -35.37
CA ALA A 74 -13.50 12.83 -34.10
C ALA A 74 -13.66 11.52 -33.33
N ASN A 75 -13.22 11.48 -32.10
CA ASN A 75 -13.53 10.34 -31.23
C ASN A 75 -15.03 10.31 -31.07
N ALA A 76 -15.70 9.38 -31.73
CA ALA A 76 -17.14 9.15 -31.53
C ALA A 76 -17.50 8.81 -30.08
N SER A 77 -16.47 8.54 -29.26
CA SER A 77 -16.61 8.14 -27.85
C SER A 77 -16.39 9.26 -26.83
N VAL A 78 -15.99 10.50 -27.24
CA VAL A 78 -15.66 11.55 -26.25
C VAL A 78 -16.90 12.29 -25.74
N ASN A 79 -18.04 12.16 -26.41
CA ASN A 79 -19.30 12.78 -25.99
C ASN A 79 -20.41 11.79 -25.62
N THR A 80 -20.11 10.50 -25.52
CA THR A 80 -21.03 9.61 -24.81
C THR A 80 -20.91 9.95 -23.34
N PRO A 81 -21.97 10.41 -22.65
CA PRO A 81 -21.92 10.63 -21.23
C PRO A 81 -21.41 9.35 -20.57
N ILE A 82 -20.35 9.46 -19.76
CA ILE A 82 -19.90 8.33 -18.96
C ILE A 82 -21.07 8.02 -18.04
N GLU A 83 -21.69 6.86 -18.23
CA GLU A 83 -22.74 6.39 -17.35
C GLU A 83 -22.10 6.06 -16.00
N VAL A 84 -22.29 6.94 -15.04
CA VAL A 84 -21.81 6.75 -13.68
C VAL A 84 -22.81 5.91 -12.93
N GLN A 85 -22.47 4.66 -12.65
CA GLN A 85 -23.26 3.81 -11.79
C GLN A 85 -22.89 4.09 -10.33
N LEU A 86 -23.83 4.60 -9.57
CA LEU A 86 -23.72 4.78 -8.12
C LEU A 86 -24.24 3.52 -7.44
N THR A 87 -23.42 2.96 -6.53
CA THR A 87 -23.82 1.80 -5.71
C THR A 87 -24.09 2.30 -4.30
N LYS A 88 -25.21 1.92 -3.71
CA LYS A 88 -25.47 2.19 -2.29
C LYS A 88 -24.63 1.25 -1.44
N LEU A 89 -24.24 1.71 -0.23
CA LEU A 89 -23.44 0.89 0.68
C LEU A 89 -24.17 -0.41 1.09
N GLU A 90 -25.49 -0.37 1.22
CA GLU A 90 -26.32 -1.53 1.55
C GLU A 90 -26.35 -2.61 0.45
N ASP A 91 -26.04 -2.22 -0.80
CA ASP A 91 -26.03 -3.12 -1.96
C ASP A 91 -24.62 -3.75 -2.17
N LEU A 92 -23.65 -3.45 -1.32
CA LEU A 92 -22.32 -4.06 -1.39
C LEU A 92 -22.41 -5.54 -1.03
N ASN A 93 -22.31 -6.40 -2.04
CA ASN A 93 -22.18 -7.84 -1.83
C ASN A 93 -20.71 -8.19 -1.60
N ILE A 94 -20.31 -8.30 -0.34
CA ILE A 94 -18.93 -8.58 0.06
C ILE A 94 -18.85 -10.03 0.56
N ASP A 95 -17.82 -10.74 0.14
CA ASP A 95 -17.56 -12.13 0.55
C ASP A 95 -17.29 -12.18 2.06
N ASP A 96 -18.02 -13.00 2.79
CA ASP A 96 -17.91 -13.16 4.25
C ASP A 96 -16.50 -13.55 4.72
N SER A 97 -15.73 -14.21 3.86
CA SER A 97 -14.34 -14.57 4.17
C SER A 97 -13.44 -13.35 4.40
N LEU A 98 -13.81 -12.16 3.89
CA LEU A 98 -13.08 -10.92 4.13
C LEU A 98 -13.20 -10.41 5.57
N PHE A 99 -14.21 -10.85 6.30
CA PHE A 99 -14.44 -10.51 7.71
C PHE A 99 -13.88 -11.56 8.68
N THR A 100 -13.31 -12.65 8.17
CA THR A 100 -12.70 -13.71 8.99
C THR A 100 -11.21 -13.47 9.13
N PRO A 101 -10.72 -12.98 10.29
CA PRO A 101 -9.30 -12.67 10.48
C PRO A 101 -8.45 -13.93 10.47
N MET A 102 -7.23 -13.81 9.98
CA MET A 102 -6.20 -14.83 10.11
C MET A 102 -5.53 -14.68 11.48
N GLN A 103 -5.60 -15.71 12.30
CA GLN A 103 -5.09 -15.70 13.67
C GLN A 103 -3.75 -16.39 13.78
N THR A 104 -2.82 -15.82 14.54
CA THR A 104 -1.52 -16.43 14.88
C THR A 104 -1.59 -17.28 16.14
N GLY A 105 -2.68 -17.17 16.90
CA GLY A 105 -2.86 -17.77 18.21
C GLY A 105 -2.05 -17.09 19.32
N THR A 106 -1.68 -15.84 19.14
CA THR A 106 -0.91 -15.06 20.13
C THR A 106 -1.58 -13.72 20.43
N ILE A 107 -1.06 -12.97 21.41
CA ILE A 107 -1.55 -11.61 21.70
C ILE A 107 -1.40 -10.66 20.51
N PHE A 108 -0.55 -11.00 19.53
CA PHE A 108 -0.41 -10.27 18.29
C PHE A 108 -1.74 -10.13 17.53
N ASP A 109 -2.65 -11.09 17.66
CA ASP A 109 -3.96 -11.05 17.03
C ASP A 109 -4.81 -9.88 17.55
N LYS A 110 -4.86 -9.67 18.87
CA LYS A 110 -5.55 -8.53 19.48
C LYS A 110 -4.88 -7.20 19.14
N PHE A 111 -3.56 -7.21 18.95
CA PHE A 111 -2.81 -6.03 18.56
C PHE A 111 -3.08 -5.63 17.11
N MET A 112 -3.31 -6.59 16.20
CA MET A 112 -3.46 -6.34 14.77
C MET A 112 -4.78 -5.68 14.40
N SER A 113 -5.89 -6.13 14.99
CA SER A 113 -7.22 -5.59 14.70
C SER A 113 -8.19 -5.78 15.87
N ALA A 114 -9.27 -5.02 15.86
CA ALA A 114 -10.39 -5.19 16.79
C ALA A 114 -11.06 -6.57 16.65
N ASP A 115 -11.00 -7.17 15.45
CA ASP A 115 -11.57 -8.50 15.18
C ASP A 115 -10.65 -9.65 15.63
N GLY A 116 -9.43 -9.35 16.10
CA GLY A 116 -8.50 -10.31 16.67
C GLY A 116 -7.75 -11.12 15.61
N GLY A 117 -6.95 -10.47 14.79
CA GLY A 117 -6.08 -11.10 13.80
C GLY A 117 -5.81 -10.21 12.57
N ILE A 118 -5.20 -10.79 11.55
CA ILE A 118 -4.88 -10.09 10.30
C ILE A 118 -6.08 -10.24 9.36
N LEU A 119 -6.74 -9.12 9.02
CA LEU A 119 -7.86 -9.14 8.09
C LEU A 119 -7.39 -9.42 6.65
N PRO A 120 -8.11 -10.27 5.90
CA PRO A 120 -7.86 -10.50 4.49
C PRO A 120 -7.93 -9.21 3.66
N ALA A 121 -7.32 -9.21 2.48
CA ALA A 121 -7.30 -8.07 1.55
C ALA A 121 -6.71 -6.78 2.13
N SER A 122 -5.93 -6.84 3.20
CA SER A 122 -5.30 -5.67 3.79
C SER A 122 -3.86 -5.47 3.29
N ASN A 123 -3.42 -4.21 3.25
CA ASN A 123 -2.04 -3.85 2.96
C ASN A 123 -1.42 -3.22 4.20
N ILE A 124 -0.47 -3.90 4.80
CA ILE A 124 0.21 -3.51 6.03
C ILE A 124 1.67 -3.24 5.71
N MET A 125 2.13 -2.03 5.97
CA MET A 125 3.54 -1.68 5.87
C MET A 125 4.18 -1.72 7.24
N ALA A 126 5.33 -2.40 7.35
CA ALA A 126 6.11 -2.48 8.57
C ALA A 126 7.45 -1.75 8.40
N ALA A 127 7.73 -0.78 9.24
CA ALA A 127 8.98 -0.02 9.19
C ALA A 127 9.62 0.04 10.57
N GLY A 128 10.88 0.40 10.65
CA GLY A 128 11.58 0.54 11.92
C GLY A 128 13.08 0.51 11.77
N ALA A 129 13.80 0.77 12.86
CA ALA A 129 15.24 0.85 12.92
C ALA A 129 15.92 -0.43 12.41
N PRO A 130 17.10 -0.34 11.80
CA PRO A 130 17.92 -1.51 11.48
C PRO A 130 18.21 -2.33 12.74
N GLY A 131 18.14 -3.67 12.63
CA GLY A 131 18.45 -4.57 13.75
C GLY A 131 17.36 -4.71 14.83
N VAL A 132 16.26 -3.97 14.76
CA VAL A 132 15.15 -4.10 15.72
C VAL A 132 14.41 -5.45 15.64
N GLY A 133 14.59 -6.21 14.55
CA GLY A 133 14.04 -7.56 14.39
C GLY A 133 12.75 -7.65 13.58
N LYS A 134 12.52 -6.69 12.67
CA LYS A 134 11.35 -6.68 11.77
C LYS A 134 11.12 -8.02 11.09
N THR A 135 12.10 -8.46 10.31
CA THR A 135 12.06 -9.73 9.60
C THR A 135 11.78 -10.90 10.53
N THR A 136 12.48 -10.97 11.67
CA THR A 136 12.36 -12.10 12.60
C THR A 136 10.97 -12.21 13.20
N VAL A 137 10.41 -11.11 13.72
CA VAL A 137 9.09 -11.16 14.37
C VAL A 137 7.97 -11.40 13.35
N LEU A 138 8.07 -10.80 12.15
CA LEU A 138 7.04 -10.97 11.13
C LEU A 138 7.09 -12.36 10.49
N LEU A 139 8.28 -12.92 10.22
CA LEU A 139 8.39 -14.30 9.77
C LEU A 139 7.86 -15.30 10.79
N GLU A 140 8.09 -15.08 12.07
CA GLU A 140 7.51 -15.93 13.11
C GLU A 140 5.97 -15.91 13.08
N MET A 141 5.35 -14.72 12.92
CA MET A 141 3.90 -14.62 12.80
C MET A 141 3.37 -15.29 11.53
N VAL A 142 4.04 -15.09 10.39
CA VAL A 142 3.71 -15.76 9.13
C VAL A 142 3.87 -17.29 9.24
N SER A 143 4.89 -17.76 9.94
CA SER A 143 5.10 -19.20 10.21
C SER A 143 3.93 -19.79 11.04
N LYS A 144 3.44 -19.06 12.03
CA LYS A 144 2.27 -19.50 12.82
C LYS A 144 1.00 -19.60 11.95
N LEU A 145 0.78 -18.64 11.06
CA LEU A 145 -0.32 -18.71 10.10
C LEU A 145 -0.18 -19.91 9.16
N HIS A 146 1.04 -20.18 8.68
CA HIS A 146 1.31 -21.33 7.83
C HIS A 146 1.02 -22.65 8.54
N ALA A 147 1.44 -22.78 9.79
CA ALA A 147 1.16 -23.96 10.62
C ALA A 147 -0.34 -24.20 10.84
N GLN A 148 -1.17 -23.16 10.73
CA GLN A 148 -2.62 -23.25 10.78
C GLN A 148 -3.29 -23.46 9.40
N GLY A 149 -2.49 -23.78 8.38
CA GLY A 149 -2.98 -24.11 7.04
C GLY A 149 -3.22 -22.93 6.12
N LYS A 150 -2.82 -21.70 6.49
CA LYS A 150 -2.87 -20.56 5.58
C LYS A 150 -1.78 -20.67 4.52
N ARG A 151 -2.14 -20.37 3.28
CA ARG A 151 -1.17 -20.30 2.19
C ARG A 151 -0.42 -18.97 2.28
N VAL A 152 0.80 -19.04 2.76
CA VAL A 152 1.66 -17.86 2.92
C VAL A 152 2.87 -17.94 2.00
N LEU A 153 3.36 -16.76 1.59
CA LEU A 153 4.57 -16.63 0.79
C LEU A 153 5.49 -15.61 1.45
N PHE A 154 6.78 -15.94 1.49
CA PHE A 154 7.82 -14.97 1.81
C PHE A 154 8.60 -14.59 0.55
N ILE A 155 8.59 -13.31 0.16
CA ILE A 155 9.43 -12.76 -0.89
C ILE A 155 10.64 -12.11 -0.22
N SER A 156 11.81 -12.72 -0.37
CA SER A 156 13.08 -12.21 0.13
C SER A 156 13.86 -11.54 -1.01
N ALA A 157 14.08 -10.24 -0.89
CA ALA A 157 14.94 -9.47 -1.78
C ALA A 157 16.23 -8.99 -1.07
N GLU A 158 16.28 -9.09 0.27
CA GLU A 158 17.42 -8.66 1.07
C GLU A 158 18.33 -9.83 1.48
N MET A 159 17.72 -10.98 1.84
CA MET A 159 18.47 -12.16 2.31
C MET A 159 18.53 -13.25 1.25
N ASN A 160 19.67 -13.95 1.19
CA ASN A 160 19.89 -15.11 0.34
C ASN A 160 19.69 -16.44 1.12
N GLU A 161 19.87 -17.58 0.44
CA GLU A 161 19.70 -18.91 1.00
C GLU A 161 20.66 -19.18 2.18
N MET A 162 21.87 -18.65 2.13
CA MET A 162 22.87 -18.84 3.20
C MET A 162 22.42 -18.11 4.46
N ASP A 163 21.87 -16.90 4.34
CA ASP A 163 21.35 -16.16 5.47
C ASP A 163 20.14 -16.87 6.07
N MET A 164 19.21 -17.32 5.23
CA MET A 164 18.04 -18.08 5.68
C MET A 164 18.42 -19.39 6.35
N SER A 165 19.47 -20.10 5.87
CA SER A 165 19.94 -21.32 6.51
C SER A 165 20.43 -21.11 7.94
N ARG A 166 21.01 -19.92 8.24
CA ARG A 166 21.39 -19.54 9.62
C ARG A 166 20.18 -19.24 10.49
N TYR A 167 19.13 -18.64 9.92
CA TYR A 167 17.85 -18.42 10.63
C TYR A 167 17.16 -19.74 10.95
N LEU A 168 17.12 -20.69 10.01
CA LEU A 168 16.48 -22.01 10.22
C LEU A 168 17.08 -22.81 11.38
N ARG A 169 18.38 -22.61 11.70
CA ARG A 169 18.98 -23.21 12.91
C ARG A 169 18.40 -22.66 14.21
N ARG A 170 17.95 -21.40 14.19
CA ARG A 170 17.36 -20.73 15.36
C ARG A 170 15.84 -20.85 15.39
N PHE A 171 15.21 -20.95 14.22
CA PHE A 171 13.77 -21.01 14.02
C PHE A 171 13.42 -22.19 13.08
N PRO A 172 13.55 -23.44 13.55
CA PRO A 172 13.31 -24.62 12.71
C PRO A 172 11.86 -24.75 12.25
N ASN A 173 10.92 -24.11 12.93
CA ASN A 173 9.51 -24.04 12.53
C ASN A 173 9.27 -23.25 11.23
N TRP A 174 10.24 -22.49 10.72
CA TRP A 174 10.13 -21.81 9.43
C TRP A 174 10.48 -22.70 8.24
N ALA A 175 10.98 -23.90 8.45
CA ALA A 175 11.52 -24.77 7.41
C ALA A 175 10.52 -25.13 6.30
N THR A 176 9.22 -25.05 6.56
CA THR A 176 8.16 -25.36 5.59
C THR A 176 7.57 -24.12 4.90
N LEU A 177 8.04 -22.92 5.23
CA LEU A 177 7.56 -21.69 4.61
C LEU A 177 7.96 -21.62 3.14
N PRO A 178 7.01 -21.42 2.20
CA PRO A 178 7.35 -21.08 0.82
C PRO A 178 8.10 -19.76 0.76
N ILE A 179 9.25 -19.74 0.10
CA ILE A 179 10.08 -18.56 -0.07
C ILE A 179 10.44 -18.36 -1.54
N LEU A 180 10.38 -17.12 -2.00
CA LEU A 180 10.92 -16.64 -3.26
C LEU A 180 12.15 -15.80 -2.96
N PHE A 181 13.36 -16.28 -3.32
CA PHE A 181 14.57 -15.48 -3.34
C PHE A 181 14.60 -14.67 -4.63
N LEU A 182 14.24 -13.38 -4.54
CA LEU A 182 14.07 -12.54 -5.73
C LEU A 182 15.40 -12.28 -6.45
N ASN A 183 16.50 -12.23 -5.71
CA ASN A 183 17.85 -12.01 -6.25
C ASN A 183 18.31 -13.11 -7.21
N ASN A 184 17.65 -14.29 -7.21
CA ASN A 184 17.93 -15.33 -8.19
C ASN A 184 17.30 -15.06 -9.56
N TYR A 185 16.50 -14.01 -9.68
CA TYR A 185 15.70 -13.68 -10.86
C TYR A 185 15.84 -12.22 -11.31
N ASP A 186 17.00 -11.61 -11.10
CA ASP A 186 17.25 -10.18 -11.34
C ASP A 186 16.78 -9.70 -12.72
N GLN A 187 16.97 -10.52 -13.77
CA GLN A 187 16.57 -10.17 -15.13
C GLN A 187 15.08 -10.34 -15.45
N HIS A 188 14.28 -10.85 -14.51
CA HIS A 188 12.86 -11.13 -14.71
C HIS A 188 12.04 -10.92 -13.44
N ALA A 189 12.56 -10.11 -12.52
CA ALA A 189 12.00 -9.94 -11.17
C ALA A 189 10.52 -9.53 -11.17
N ASP A 190 10.12 -8.61 -12.04
CA ASP A 190 8.73 -8.17 -12.19
C ASP A 190 7.80 -9.32 -12.58
N LYS A 191 8.16 -10.08 -13.61
CA LYS A 191 7.35 -11.21 -14.10
C LYS A 191 7.32 -12.37 -13.11
N VAL A 192 8.44 -12.65 -12.44
CA VAL A 192 8.51 -13.73 -11.45
C VAL A 192 7.63 -13.41 -10.25
N VAL A 193 7.63 -12.16 -9.78
CA VAL A 193 6.71 -11.73 -8.71
C VAL A 193 5.26 -11.89 -9.16
N GLU A 194 4.89 -11.38 -10.35
CA GLU A 194 3.53 -11.51 -10.88
C GLU A 194 3.09 -12.98 -10.99
N GLN A 195 3.90 -13.84 -11.59
CA GLN A 195 3.60 -15.27 -11.76
C GLN A 195 3.48 -16.00 -10.42
N THR A 196 4.33 -15.67 -9.46
CA THR A 196 4.30 -16.28 -8.13
C THR A 196 3.04 -15.87 -7.38
N LEU A 197 2.64 -14.60 -7.45
CA LEU A 197 1.42 -14.12 -6.81
C LEU A 197 0.16 -14.74 -7.43
N MET A 198 0.16 -15.03 -8.74
CA MET A 198 -0.96 -15.71 -9.41
C MET A 198 -1.22 -17.14 -8.93
N GLN A 199 -0.32 -17.74 -8.14
CA GLN A 199 -0.56 -19.02 -7.48
C GLN A 199 -1.60 -18.95 -6.36
N GLY A 200 -1.99 -17.73 -5.92
CA GLY A 200 -3.02 -17.46 -4.92
C GLY A 200 -2.53 -17.71 -3.49
N TRP A 201 -2.38 -16.65 -2.73
CA TRP A 201 -1.86 -16.64 -1.36
C TRP A 201 -2.86 -15.94 -0.42
N ASP A 202 -2.96 -16.42 0.81
CA ASP A 202 -3.72 -15.75 1.84
C ASP A 202 -2.93 -14.55 2.39
N LEU A 203 -1.60 -14.71 2.57
CA LEU A 203 -0.71 -13.63 2.99
C LEU A 203 0.64 -13.70 2.27
N VAL A 204 1.16 -12.54 1.89
CA VAL A 204 2.50 -12.37 1.32
C VAL A 204 3.30 -11.40 2.19
N LEU A 205 4.42 -11.90 2.74
CA LEU A 205 5.42 -11.08 3.40
C LEU A 205 6.51 -10.72 2.40
N THR A 206 6.86 -9.42 2.30
CA THR A 206 7.94 -8.92 1.42
C THR A 206 9.02 -8.24 2.26
N ASP A 207 10.27 -8.66 2.11
CA ASP A 207 11.44 -8.07 2.78
C ASP A 207 12.60 -7.88 1.80
N SER A 208 12.90 -6.65 1.44
CA SER A 208 12.20 -5.41 1.73
C SER A 208 11.62 -4.82 0.44
N TYR A 209 10.64 -3.94 0.59
CA TYR A 209 10.07 -3.17 -0.53
C TYR A 209 11.15 -2.41 -1.31
N THR A 210 12.12 -1.83 -0.59
CA THR A 210 13.18 -1.03 -1.21
C THR A 210 14.00 -1.88 -2.18
N GLU A 211 14.43 -3.06 -1.76
CA GLU A 211 15.21 -3.98 -2.58
C GLU A 211 14.40 -4.52 -3.76
N VAL A 212 13.12 -4.89 -3.55
CA VAL A 212 12.23 -5.29 -4.65
C VAL A 212 12.09 -4.17 -5.68
N ASN A 213 11.91 -2.93 -5.21
CA ASN A 213 11.76 -1.76 -6.09
C ASN A 213 13.03 -1.51 -6.89
N ASP A 214 14.19 -1.55 -6.24
CA ASP A 214 15.48 -1.31 -6.90
C ASP A 214 15.84 -2.43 -7.88
N THR A 215 15.65 -3.70 -7.53
CA THR A 215 15.84 -4.84 -8.43
C THR A 215 14.99 -4.71 -9.70
N ILE A 216 13.70 -4.41 -9.56
CA ILE A 216 12.80 -4.24 -10.71
C ILE A 216 13.18 -3.01 -11.54
N LYS A 217 13.50 -1.90 -10.91
CA LYS A 217 13.93 -0.67 -11.58
C LYS A 217 15.18 -0.90 -12.42
N ASP A 218 16.17 -1.58 -11.87
CA ASP A 218 17.46 -1.80 -12.52
C ASP A 218 17.32 -2.75 -13.71
N HIS A 219 16.46 -3.76 -13.62
CA HIS A 219 16.14 -4.65 -14.72
C HIS A 219 15.31 -3.98 -15.82
N THR A 220 14.23 -3.29 -15.43
CA THR A 220 13.25 -2.77 -16.41
C THR A 220 13.60 -1.39 -16.95
N GLY A 221 14.51 -0.66 -16.33
CA GLY A 221 14.77 0.75 -16.61
C GLY A 221 13.62 1.69 -16.20
N TRP A 222 12.65 1.20 -15.42
CA TRP A 222 11.54 2.03 -14.97
C TRP A 222 12.00 3.08 -13.95
N SER A 223 11.30 4.21 -13.94
CA SER A 223 11.48 5.17 -12.87
C SER A 223 10.96 4.59 -11.54
N ARG A 224 11.53 5.05 -10.42
CA ARG A 224 11.08 4.66 -9.07
C ARG A 224 9.57 4.81 -8.88
N GLY A 225 8.99 5.92 -9.36
CA GLY A 225 7.55 6.16 -9.27
C GLY A 225 6.71 5.20 -10.12
N LYS A 226 7.24 4.73 -11.27
CA LYS A 226 6.57 3.72 -12.09
C LYS A 226 6.58 2.35 -11.40
N THR A 227 7.71 1.95 -10.82
CA THR A 227 7.83 0.69 -10.08
C THR A 227 6.96 0.70 -8.83
N GLU A 228 6.92 1.81 -8.09
CA GLU A 228 6.02 1.97 -6.95
C GLU A 228 4.54 1.84 -7.35
N LYS A 229 4.14 2.49 -8.44
CA LYS A 229 2.77 2.39 -8.96
C LYS A 229 2.43 0.96 -9.39
N TRP A 230 3.36 0.26 -10.03
CA TRP A 230 3.21 -1.14 -10.41
C TRP A 230 2.98 -2.02 -9.17
N PHE A 231 3.83 -1.89 -8.14
CA PHE A 231 3.72 -2.69 -6.92
C PHE A 231 2.38 -2.43 -6.18
N LEU A 232 1.97 -1.17 -6.05
CA LEU A 232 0.69 -0.80 -5.45
C LEU A 232 -0.51 -1.33 -6.23
N ASN A 233 -0.46 -1.28 -7.57
CA ASN A 233 -1.51 -1.85 -8.41
C ASN A 233 -1.58 -3.36 -8.26
N LEU A 234 -0.44 -4.04 -8.22
CA LEU A 234 -0.35 -5.48 -8.03
C LEU A 234 -1.01 -5.90 -6.71
N MET A 235 -0.63 -5.26 -5.59
CA MET A 235 -1.26 -5.50 -4.31
C MET A 235 -2.79 -5.28 -4.39
N THR A 236 -3.22 -4.16 -4.95
CA THR A 236 -4.65 -3.82 -5.05
C THR A 236 -5.45 -4.85 -5.85
N GLN A 237 -4.90 -5.37 -6.94
CA GLN A 237 -5.56 -6.40 -7.76
C GLN A 237 -5.69 -7.73 -7.00
N HIS A 238 -4.64 -8.14 -6.30
CA HIS A 238 -4.66 -9.35 -5.49
C HIS A 238 -5.53 -9.22 -4.23
N ASN A 239 -5.61 -8.03 -3.61
CA ASN A 239 -6.60 -7.77 -2.56
C ASN A 239 -8.04 -7.96 -3.05
N LYS A 240 -8.30 -7.69 -4.34
CA LYS A 240 -9.62 -7.87 -4.97
C LYS A 240 -9.89 -9.29 -5.49
N GLY A 241 -9.00 -10.23 -5.22
CA GLY A 241 -9.20 -11.63 -5.57
C GLY A 241 -8.72 -12.02 -6.98
N LEU A 242 -7.77 -11.28 -7.59
CA LEU A 242 -7.23 -11.58 -8.92
C LEU A 242 -6.81 -13.06 -9.08
N ALA A 243 -6.17 -13.65 -8.08
CA ALA A 243 -5.74 -15.05 -8.07
C ALA A 243 -6.74 -15.98 -7.34
N LYS A 244 -8.03 -15.65 -7.32
CA LYS A 244 -9.08 -16.37 -6.57
C LYS A 244 -8.82 -16.43 -5.06
N LYS A 245 -8.05 -15.50 -4.53
CA LYS A 245 -7.72 -15.30 -3.12
C LYS A 245 -7.65 -13.81 -2.81
N PHE A 246 -8.22 -13.40 -1.71
CA PHE A 246 -8.14 -12.03 -1.18
C PHE A 246 -6.82 -11.88 -0.41
N THR A 247 -5.74 -11.71 -1.16
CA THR A 247 -4.38 -11.71 -0.59
C THR A 247 -4.14 -10.51 0.30
N THR A 248 -3.59 -10.73 1.48
CA THR A 248 -3.05 -9.70 2.37
C THR A 248 -1.56 -9.51 2.12
N PHE A 249 -1.09 -8.27 2.09
CA PHE A 249 0.33 -7.96 1.96
C PHE A 249 0.86 -7.35 3.25
N LEU A 250 1.95 -7.94 3.74
CA LEU A 250 2.77 -7.45 4.84
C LEU A 250 4.14 -7.10 4.27
N THR A 251 4.46 -5.81 4.18
CA THR A 251 5.63 -5.34 3.45
C THR A 251 6.57 -4.57 4.35
N ILE A 252 7.81 -5.02 4.45
CA ILE A 252 8.86 -4.35 5.24
C ILE A 252 9.44 -3.19 4.43
N LEU A 253 9.46 -2.01 5.05
CA LEU A 253 10.09 -0.80 4.54
C LEU A 253 11.38 -0.52 5.31
N GLN A 254 12.38 -0.04 4.59
CA GLN A 254 13.58 0.51 5.21
C GLN A 254 13.36 1.98 5.59
N LEU A 255 13.95 2.41 6.69
CA LEU A 255 14.02 3.81 7.07
C LEU A 255 15.34 4.42 6.59
N SER A 256 15.29 5.66 6.13
CA SER A 256 16.50 6.46 5.89
C SER A 256 17.23 6.77 7.20
N LYS A 257 18.49 7.21 7.13
CA LYS A 257 19.27 7.66 8.31
C LYS A 257 18.58 8.77 9.11
N GLY A 258 17.64 9.50 8.51
CA GLY A 258 16.83 10.53 9.17
C GLY A 258 15.48 10.03 9.71
N GLY A 259 15.26 8.71 9.80
CA GLY A 259 14.02 8.13 10.31
C GLY A 259 12.81 8.27 9.36
N GLN A 260 13.02 8.77 8.14
CA GLN A 260 11.95 8.89 7.15
C GLN A 260 11.86 7.62 6.31
N PHE A 261 10.66 7.29 5.84
CA PHE A 261 10.45 6.15 4.96
C PHE A 261 11.20 6.32 3.63
N VAL A 262 11.86 5.26 3.21
CA VAL A 262 12.41 5.17 1.86
C VAL A 262 11.27 4.80 0.91
N GLY A 263 10.58 5.78 0.39
CA GLY A 263 9.39 5.65 -0.47
C GLY A 263 8.64 6.97 -0.56
N SER A 264 7.56 7.02 -1.36
CA SER A 264 6.71 8.21 -1.39
C SER A 264 5.69 8.17 -0.24
N ASN A 265 5.20 9.35 0.17
CA ASN A 265 4.08 9.45 1.11
C ASN A 265 2.81 8.71 0.61
N LYS A 266 2.76 8.41 -0.68
CA LYS A 266 1.65 7.67 -1.30
C LYS A 266 1.52 6.26 -0.71
N LEU A 267 2.63 5.57 -0.43
CA LEU A 267 2.62 4.26 0.24
C LEU A 267 1.85 4.33 1.57
N LYS A 268 2.14 5.35 2.39
CA LYS A 268 1.47 5.55 3.68
C LYS A 268 -0.05 5.80 3.52
N HIS A 269 -0.44 6.54 2.50
CA HIS A 269 -1.85 6.88 2.30
C HIS A 269 -2.68 5.71 1.75
N MET A 270 -2.09 4.89 0.88
CA MET A 270 -2.79 3.80 0.20
C MET A 270 -2.85 2.49 1.00
N THR A 271 -2.13 2.39 2.12
CA THR A 271 -2.10 1.18 2.96
C THR A 271 -3.16 1.21 4.06
N SER A 272 -3.59 0.01 4.47
CA SER A 272 -4.57 -0.18 5.56
C SER A 272 -3.98 0.16 6.91
N ALA A 273 -2.72 -0.22 7.14
CA ALA A 273 -2.02 -0.01 8.39
C ALA A 273 -0.52 0.26 8.19
N MET A 274 0.07 0.96 9.15
CA MET A 274 1.47 1.34 9.21
C MET A 274 2.03 0.94 10.57
N LEU A 275 2.77 -0.18 10.58
CA LEU A 275 3.38 -0.77 11.76
C LEU A 275 4.80 -0.23 11.93
N MET A 276 5.10 0.34 13.08
CA MET A 276 6.42 0.82 13.46
C MET A 276 7.05 -0.14 14.47
N LEU A 277 8.29 -0.54 14.23
CA LEU A 277 9.07 -1.33 15.17
C LEU A 277 10.27 -0.50 15.63
N ASP A 278 10.45 -0.35 16.92
CA ASP A 278 11.50 0.48 17.50
C ASP A 278 11.96 -0.02 18.87
N TRP A 279 12.90 0.70 19.46
CA TRP A 279 13.46 0.47 20.78
C TRP A 279 12.88 1.46 21.79
N ASP A 280 12.45 0.97 22.93
CA ASP A 280 12.06 1.80 24.06
C ASP A 280 13.31 2.10 24.90
N GLY A 281 13.89 3.28 24.71
CA GLY A 281 15.14 3.71 25.31
C GLY A 281 16.27 3.94 24.29
N ARG A 282 17.50 3.55 24.65
CA ARG A 282 18.65 3.72 23.74
C ARG A 282 18.62 2.66 22.64
N GLU A 283 19.00 3.06 21.45
CA GLU A 283 19.17 2.17 20.30
C GLU A 283 20.02 0.95 20.67
N ASN A 284 19.52 -0.25 20.37
CA ASN A 284 20.13 -1.55 20.65
C ASN A 284 20.29 -1.94 22.14
N SER A 285 19.74 -1.20 23.10
CA SER A 285 19.87 -1.50 24.53
C SER A 285 18.56 -1.46 25.33
N GLY A 286 17.46 -1.07 24.70
CA GLY A 286 16.13 -1.02 25.31
C GLY A 286 15.27 -2.24 25.02
N HIS A 287 14.02 -2.19 25.46
CA HIS A 287 13.01 -3.16 25.06
C HIS A 287 12.54 -2.88 23.63
N ARG A 288 12.37 -3.93 22.83
CA ARG A 288 11.76 -3.83 21.50
C ARG A 288 10.26 -3.73 21.63
N TYR A 289 9.66 -2.88 20.82
CA TYR A 289 8.21 -2.81 20.71
C TYR A 289 7.77 -2.62 19.27
N MET A 290 6.50 -2.89 19.03
CA MET A 290 5.80 -2.52 17.82
C MET A 290 4.58 -1.69 18.16
N GLU A 291 4.21 -0.77 17.27
CA GLU A 291 3.14 0.20 17.46
C GLU A 291 2.55 0.57 16.10
N PHE A 292 1.26 0.73 15.99
CA PHE A 292 0.66 1.28 14.80
C PHE A 292 0.64 2.81 14.83
N SER A 293 1.28 3.44 13.82
CA SER A 293 1.15 4.89 13.55
C SER A 293 -0.08 5.21 12.68
N LYS A 294 -0.68 4.18 12.07
CA LYS A 294 -1.93 4.19 11.32
C LYS A 294 -2.49 2.77 11.34
N ASN A 295 -3.74 2.62 11.69
CA ASN A 295 -4.45 1.35 11.59
C ASN A 295 -5.94 1.61 11.31
N ARG A 296 -6.44 1.14 10.17
CA ARG A 296 -7.88 1.22 9.82
C ARG A 296 -8.69 0.06 10.38
N MET A 297 -8.03 -0.93 10.98
CA MET A 297 -8.62 -2.18 11.44
C MET A 297 -8.65 -2.28 12.97
N GLY A 298 -7.99 -1.35 13.68
CA GLY A 298 -7.85 -1.38 15.12
C GLY A 298 -7.15 -0.14 15.67
N ASP A 299 -6.59 -0.27 16.85
CA ASP A 299 -6.00 0.82 17.61
C ASP A 299 -4.70 1.35 17.01
N VAL A 300 -4.35 2.58 17.37
CA VAL A 300 -3.07 3.24 17.09
C VAL A 300 -2.42 3.68 18.39
N GLY A 301 -1.11 3.84 18.42
CA GLY A 301 -0.37 4.36 19.56
C GLY A 301 -0.17 3.37 20.70
N LYS A 302 -0.71 2.16 20.63
CA LYS A 302 -0.51 1.12 21.65
C LYS A 302 0.73 0.29 21.34
N LYS A 303 1.59 0.08 22.35
CA LYS A 303 2.86 -0.63 22.21
C LYS A 303 2.74 -2.10 22.60
N LEU A 304 3.05 -3.00 21.68
CA LEU A 304 3.25 -4.41 21.97
C LEU A 304 4.76 -4.70 22.07
N TYR A 305 5.22 -4.99 23.29
CA TYR A 305 6.61 -5.31 23.56
C TYR A 305 6.94 -6.76 23.20
N PHE A 306 8.14 -6.99 22.66
CA PHE A 306 8.57 -8.33 22.27
C PHE A 306 10.05 -8.58 22.52
N ASN A 307 10.42 -9.87 22.62
CA ASN A 307 11.79 -10.34 22.79
C ASN A 307 12.12 -11.39 21.71
N LEU A 308 13.39 -11.45 21.31
CA LEU A 308 13.92 -12.38 20.31
C LEU A 308 14.91 -13.40 20.90
N GLN A 309 15.11 -13.42 22.21
CA GLN A 309 15.99 -14.38 22.88
C GLN A 309 15.22 -15.72 23.06
N GLY A 310 15.75 -16.79 22.46
CA GLY A 310 15.13 -18.12 22.55
C GLY A 310 13.83 -18.26 21.72
N GLY A 311 13.60 -17.38 20.78
CA GLY A 311 12.38 -17.31 19.98
C GLY A 311 11.70 -15.95 20.05
N VAL A 312 10.58 -15.78 19.37
CA VAL A 312 9.76 -14.57 19.45
C VAL A 312 8.73 -14.72 20.57
N THR A 313 8.80 -13.84 21.55
CA THR A 313 7.84 -13.79 22.67
C THR A 313 7.33 -12.38 22.85
N PHE A 314 6.05 -12.25 23.22
CA PHE A 314 5.40 -10.96 23.51
C PHE A 314 5.17 -10.77 25.00
N ASP A 315 5.29 -9.53 25.47
CA ASP A 315 4.88 -9.17 26.84
C ASP A 315 3.36 -8.98 26.91
N THR A 316 2.68 -10.12 26.97
CA THR A 316 1.22 -10.20 27.01
C THR A 316 0.65 -9.49 28.25
N ASN A 317 1.31 -9.62 29.40
CA ASN A 317 0.84 -9.05 30.65
C ASN A 317 0.86 -7.52 30.62
N ARG A 318 1.93 -6.94 30.08
CA ARG A 318 2.05 -5.50 29.91
C ARG A 318 0.98 -4.98 28.95
N TYR A 319 0.84 -5.59 27.79
CA TYR A 319 -0.14 -5.19 26.78
C TYR A 319 -1.58 -5.26 27.31
N THR A 320 -1.95 -6.36 27.97
CA THR A 320 -3.29 -6.52 28.55
C THR A 320 -3.58 -5.50 29.64
N ARG A 321 -2.59 -5.20 30.49
CA ARG A 321 -2.74 -4.17 31.53
C ARG A 321 -2.92 -2.77 30.92
N ASP A 322 -2.14 -2.46 29.87
CA ASP A 322 -2.23 -1.15 29.22
C ASP A 322 -3.59 -0.96 28.52
N LEU A 323 -4.16 -2.03 27.92
CA LEU A 323 -5.53 -2.02 27.40
C LEU A 323 -6.57 -1.77 28.48
N PHE A 324 -6.45 -2.45 29.61
CA PHE A 324 -7.39 -2.30 30.73
C PHE A 324 -7.37 -0.89 31.34
N ASN A 325 -6.18 -0.30 31.46
CA ASN A 325 -6.04 1.07 31.97
C ASN A 325 -6.68 2.09 31.01
N ASP A 326 -6.56 1.89 29.70
CA ASP A 326 -7.19 2.76 28.71
C ASP A 326 -8.73 2.65 28.78
N GLU A 327 -9.27 1.44 28.91
CA GLU A 327 -10.71 1.22 29.08
C GLU A 327 -11.26 1.91 30.35
N LEU A 328 -10.53 1.88 31.48
CA LEU A 328 -10.90 2.59 32.69
C LEU A 328 -10.90 4.11 32.49
N LEU A 329 -9.87 4.65 31.86
CA LEU A 329 -9.77 6.07 31.54
C LEU A 329 -10.89 6.54 30.62
N GLU A 330 -11.24 5.74 29.61
CA GLU A 330 -12.38 6.04 28.75
C GLU A 330 -13.71 6.04 29.48
N GLN A 331 -13.93 5.08 30.41
CA GLN A 331 -15.13 5.04 31.23
C GLN A 331 -15.22 6.24 32.19
N GLU A 332 -14.10 6.63 32.80
CA GLU A 332 -14.04 7.82 33.65
C GLU A 332 -14.32 9.10 32.86
N ASN A 333 -13.75 9.24 31.66
CA ASN A 333 -14.00 10.39 30.78
C ASN A 333 -15.47 10.46 30.34
N GLN A 334 -16.06 9.33 29.92
CA GLN A 334 -17.49 9.28 29.56
C GLN A 334 -18.40 9.64 30.77
N ALA A 335 -18.05 9.20 31.95
CA ALA A 335 -18.79 9.57 33.16
C ALA A 335 -18.71 11.07 33.43
N LEU A 336 -17.52 11.67 33.31
CA LEU A 336 -17.30 13.11 33.48
C LEU A 336 -18.05 13.94 32.43
N GLU A 337 -18.03 13.53 31.18
CA GLU A 337 -18.80 14.15 30.10
C GLU A 337 -20.31 14.04 30.36
N GLY A 338 -20.78 12.90 30.86
CA GLY A 338 -22.17 12.71 31.26
C GLY A 338 -22.61 13.61 32.41
N GLU A 339 -21.73 13.83 33.37
CA GLU A 339 -21.96 14.78 34.48
C GLU A 339 -21.95 16.24 33.99
N ALA A 340 -20.99 16.61 33.10
CA ALA A 340 -20.94 17.95 32.54
C ALA A 340 -22.19 18.27 31.70
N ASN A 341 -22.64 17.34 30.85
CA ASN A 341 -23.87 17.48 30.08
C ASN A 341 -25.12 17.60 30.96
N ARG A 342 -25.19 16.86 32.08
CA ARG A 342 -26.27 17.01 33.05
C ARG A 342 -26.25 18.39 33.73
N PHE A 343 -25.04 18.86 34.06
CA PHE A 343 -24.87 20.17 34.68
C PHE A 343 -25.33 21.29 33.72
N ASP A 344 -24.90 21.22 32.44
CA ASP A 344 -25.32 22.18 31.42
C ASP A 344 -26.84 22.18 31.19
N GLN A 345 -27.47 20.99 31.17
CA GLN A 345 -28.92 20.89 31.08
C GLN A 345 -29.65 21.54 32.27
N ILE A 346 -29.16 21.34 33.50
CA ILE A 346 -29.78 21.90 34.72
C ILE A 346 -29.58 23.42 34.77
N PHE A 347 -28.40 23.91 34.45
CA PHE A 347 -28.10 25.35 34.45
C PHE A 347 -28.63 26.09 33.23
N GLY A 348 -28.65 25.42 32.03
CA GLY A 348 -29.27 25.95 30.81
C GLY A 348 -30.77 26.20 31.01
N LEU A 349 -31.49 25.24 31.60
CA LEU A 349 -32.91 25.39 31.95
C LEU A 349 -33.15 26.47 33.01
N ALA A 350 -32.22 26.64 33.97
CA ALA A 350 -32.31 27.68 34.96
C ALA A 350 -32.09 29.08 34.35
N ALA A 351 -31.20 29.21 33.37
CA ALA A 351 -30.96 30.48 32.70
C ALA A 351 -32.11 30.90 31.77
N GLU A 352 -32.76 29.95 31.09
CA GLU A 352 -33.95 30.22 30.28
C GLU A 352 -35.16 30.59 31.19
N GLY A 353 -35.32 29.96 32.35
CA GLY A 353 -36.40 30.29 33.28
C GLY A 353 -36.25 31.66 33.96
N VAL A 354 -35.05 32.19 34.10
CA VAL A 354 -34.79 33.54 34.58
C VAL A 354 -35.06 34.61 33.54
N ALA A 355 -34.71 34.32 32.26
CA ALA A 355 -34.97 35.24 31.14
C ALA A 355 -36.48 35.43 30.88
N ASP A 356 -37.30 34.39 31.03
CA ASP A 356 -38.75 34.50 30.86
C ASP A 356 -39.44 35.28 32.01
N GLN A 357 -38.90 35.24 33.26
CA GLN A 357 -39.44 36.03 34.35
C GLN A 357 -39.11 37.55 34.29
N GLU A 358 -38.00 37.92 33.66
CA GLU A 358 -37.67 39.33 33.41
C GLU A 358 -38.46 39.94 32.21
N ALA A 359 -38.91 39.12 31.31
CA ALA A 359 -39.72 39.54 30.14
C ALA A 359 -41.20 39.77 30.51
N GLU A 360 -41.74 39.17 31.56
CA GLU A 360 -43.11 39.41 32.05
C GLU A 360 -43.25 40.61 32.98
N THR A 361 -42.14 41.26 33.36
CA THR A 361 -42.13 42.42 34.31
C THR A 361 -41.79 43.75 33.66
N LEU A 362 -41.77 43.85 32.34
CA LEU A 362 -41.63 45.07 31.53
C LEU A 362 -42.87 45.25 30.66
#